data_1d5b984493f8d96fcaf579297b9626e1
#
_entry.id   1d5b984493f8d96fcaf579297b9626e1
#
_cell.length_a   1.000
_cell.length_b   1.000
_cell.length_c   1.000
_cell.angle_alpha   90.00
_cell.angle_beta   90.00
_cell.angle_gamma   90.00
#
_symmetry.space_group_name_H-M   'P 1'
#
loop_
_entity.id
_entity.type
_entity.pdbx_description
1 polymer ?
#
loop_
_entity_poly.entity_id
_entity_poly.type
_entity_poly.pdbx_seq_one_letter_code
_entity_poly.pdbx_strand_id
1 'polypeptide(L)'
;MSNDIRSLGKSGKKFTNWATTYSCTPELYFEPETEDEIRKILAYAQEKDKKVKVVGFGHSPSDIACTTDFMISLCRYNNVIKVDKEKLQVTVQGGCLLKELNDHVLPANDMALSVQGAVCDLTAAGVISTGTHGTGAQFGIISSYVVNLELMKASGEVITINEEVNSELLPAAALSLGSLGVIISVTLQCEKAFRLHCKQVTNTLQNVIENLDVYVTSSDHFKFFWYPHTESVVCFNTNRTKEEPKVKSSWIWDMGVGYYLLQILLWFSTFFPSLVPSINRLYFKLFCSSSVERIDRSDKIFNFNCLFKQYVMEWSIPRNKVGVVLWELKEWIEKNRFPAHFPVEVRFVKGDNIYLSPCYDQDSCYINIIMYRPFNTLVSHETYWNEYQSIVAKHGGRPHWAKDHNFTGTEFIKLYPKWNEFCAIREKMDPNGMFLNANLERVFNSRPSPSRNHV
;
A
#
# COMPACT_ATOMS: atom_id res chain seq x y z
N MET A 1 15.77 -28.10 -22.47
CA MET A 1 15.06 -27.38 -21.39
C MET A 1 15.50 -25.93 -21.25
N SER A 2 16.79 -25.57 -21.12
CA SER A 2 17.20 -24.16 -20.88
C SER A 2 16.88 -23.18 -22.03
N ASN A 3 16.95 -23.61 -23.29
CA ASN A 3 16.62 -22.74 -24.43
C ASN A 3 15.11 -22.44 -24.57
N ASP A 4 14.27 -23.33 -24.08
CA ASP A 4 12.80 -23.18 -24.14
C ASP A 4 12.33 -22.10 -23.13
N ILE A 5 12.86 -22.13 -21.91
CA ILE A 5 12.48 -21.14 -20.86
C ILE A 5 13.03 -19.74 -21.18
N ARG A 6 14.25 -19.63 -21.73
CA ARG A 6 14.78 -18.34 -22.14
C ARG A 6 13.89 -17.67 -23.19
N SER A 7 13.22 -18.44 -24.05
CA SER A 7 12.33 -17.91 -25.09
C SER A 7 11.05 -17.29 -24.50
N LEU A 8 10.63 -17.65 -23.28
CA LEU A 8 9.54 -17.02 -22.56
C LEU A 8 9.93 -15.66 -21.96
N GLY A 9 11.23 -15.41 -21.79
CA GLY A 9 11.76 -14.17 -21.22
C GLY A 9 11.92 -13.08 -22.28
N LYS A 10 11.44 -11.87 -21.96
CA LYS A 10 11.57 -10.67 -22.79
C LYS A 10 12.78 -9.85 -22.32
N SER A 11 13.82 -9.70 -23.15
CA SER A 11 14.93 -8.80 -22.85
C SER A 11 14.60 -7.36 -23.22
N GLY A 12 15.23 -6.37 -22.54
CA GLY A 12 15.03 -4.94 -22.81
C GLY A 12 13.66 -4.39 -22.43
N LYS A 13 12.82 -5.17 -21.74
CA LYS A 13 11.53 -4.71 -21.23
C LYS A 13 11.76 -3.77 -20.06
N LYS A 14 11.41 -2.49 -20.22
CA LYS A 14 11.41 -1.52 -19.12
C LYS A 14 10.20 -1.75 -18.23
N PHE A 15 10.43 -1.90 -16.93
CA PHE A 15 9.41 -1.83 -15.89
C PHE A 15 9.42 -0.44 -15.28
N THR A 16 8.24 0.13 -15.05
CA THR A 16 8.08 1.43 -14.38
C THR A 16 6.90 1.33 -13.43
N ASN A 17 7.07 1.80 -12.19
CA ASN A 17 5.99 1.79 -11.23
C ASN A 17 4.89 2.80 -11.58
N TRP A 18 3.70 2.64 -10.96
CA TRP A 18 2.55 3.51 -11.21
C TRP A 18 2.85 5.00 -11.04
N ALA A 19 3.58 5.36 -9.99
CA ALA A 19 3.92 6.76 -9.69
C ALA A 19 4.95 7.35 -10.68
N THR A 20 5.55 6.53 -11.54
CA THR A 20 6.67 6.91 -12.43
C THR A 20 7.88 7.46 -11.69
N THR A 21 8.09 7.02 -10.44
CA THR A 21 9.21 7.44 -9.58
C THR A 21 10.40 6.51 -9.67
N TYR A 22 10.16 5.24 -10.00
CA TYR A 22 11.21 4.24 -10.15
C TYR A 22 10.99 3.41 -11.40
N SER A 23 12.08 3.09 -12.08
CA SER A 23 12.07 2.18 -13.22
C SER A 23 13.33 1.32 -13.23
N CYS A 24 13.23 0.14 -13.85
CA CYS A 24 14.36 -0.75 -14.08
C CYS A 24 14.18 -1.50 -15.40
N THR A 25 15.27 -2.08 -15.89
CA THR A 25 15.26 -2.96 -17.06
C THR A 25 15.87 -4.28 -16.63
N PRO A 26 15.04 -5.28 -16.26
CA PRO A 26 15.54 -6.59 -15.90
C PRO A 26 16.22 -7.27 -17.11
N GLU A 27 17.19 -8.15 -16.84
CA GLU A 27 17.84 -8.96 -17.88
C GLU A 27 16.81 -9.76 -18.66
N LEU A 28 15.87 -10.41 -17.93
CA LEU A 28 14.72 -11.09 -18.51
C LEU A 28 13.45 -10.77 -17.72
N TYR A 29 12.40 -10.47 -18.46
CA TYR A 29 11.05 -10.21 -17.93
C TYR A 29 10.13 -11.33 -18.37
N PHE A 30 9.52 -12.05 -17.40
CA PHE A 30 8.63 -13.19 -17.64
C PHE A 30 7.20 -12.86 -17.23
N GLU A 31 6.24 -13.40 -17.99
CA GLU A 31 4.81 -13.32 -17.72
C GLU A 31 4.19 -14.74 -17.74
N PRO A 32 4.48 -15.59 -16.75
CA PRO A 32 3.98 -16.96 -16.73
C PRO A 32 2.46 -17.01 -16.59
N GLU A 33 1.85 -18.04 -17.19
CA GLU A 33 0.41 -18.35 -17.12
C GLU A 33 0.14 -19.57 -16.23
N THR A 34 1.15 -20.39 -15.98
CA THR A 34 1.03 -21.65 -15.25
C THR A 34 2.04 -21.75 -14.11
N GLU A 35 1.70 -22.55 -13.10
CA GLU A 35 2.61 -22.89 -12.00
C GLU A 35 3.89 -23.58 -12.49
N ASP A 36 3.77 -24.45 -13.51
CA ASP A 36 4.91 -25.14 -14.09
C ASP A 36 5.89 -24.18 -14.77
N GLU A 37 5.39 -23.15 -15.45
CA GLU A 37 6.25 -22.09 -15.99
C GLU A 37 6.98 -21.32 -14.88
N ILE A 38 6.31 -20.97 -13.79
CA ILE A 38 6.94 -20.32 -12.63
C ILE A 38 8.08 -21.21 -12.09
N ARG A 39 7.80 -22.51 -11.88
CA ARG A 39 8.79 -23.47 -11.41
C ARG A 39 10.01 -23.58 -12.34
N LYS A 40 9.77 -23.64 -13.63
CA LYS A 40 10.84 -23.67 -14.65
C LYS A 40 11.67 -22.40 -14.67
N ILE A 41 11.05 -21.22 -14.52
CA ILE A 41 11.76 -19.94 -14.45
C ILE A 41 12.65 -19.89 -13.20
N LEU A 42 12.17 -20.35 -12.04
CA LEU A 42 12.99 -20.42 -10.81
C LEU A 42 14.18 -21.37 -10.99
N ALA A 43 13.97 -22.56 -11.57
CA ALA A 43 15.04 -23.51 -11.86
C ALA A 43 16.08 -22.91 -12.83
N TYR A 44 15.63 -22.17 -13.84
CA TYR A 44 16.52 -21.47 -14.76
C TYR A 44 17.30 -20.33 -14.09
N ALA A 45 16.64 -19.57 -13.20
CA ALA A 45 17.32 -18.54 -12.41
C ALA A 45 18.40 -19.15 -11.51
N GLN A 46 18.12 -20.29 -10.88
CA GLN A 46 19.08 -21.02 -10.06
C GLN A 46 20.27 -21.53 -10.90
N GLU A 47 20.04 -22.10 -12.09
CA GLU A 47 21.09 -22.53 -13.02
C GLU A 47 22.02 -21.35 -13.44
N LYS A 48 21.45 -20.16 -13.57
CA LYS A 48 22.18 -18.95 -14.01
C LYS A 48 22.70 -18.09 -12.87
N ASP A 49 22.54 -18.52 -11.62
CA ASP A 49 22.88 -17.75 -10.42
C ASP A 49 22.25 -16.34 -10.44
N LYS A 50 20.96 -16.29 -10.79
CA LYS A 50 20.19 -15.03 -10.91
C LYS A 50 19.21 -14.87 -9.79
N LYS A 51 19.03 -13.63 -9.36
CA LYS A 51 17.94 -13.23 -8.46
C LYS A 51 16.64 -13.10 -9.23
N VAL A 52 15.54 -13.28 -8.52
CA VAL A 52 14.18 -13.21 -9.07
C VAL A 52 13.36 -12.22 -8.28
N LYS A 53 12.82 -11.19 -8.93
CA LYS A 53 11.81 -10.31 -8.32
C LYS A 53 10.43 -10.61 -8.88
N VAL A 54 9.54 -11.03 -8.00
CA VAL A 54 8.12 -11.22 -8.34
C VAL A 54 7.38 -9.91 -8.18
N VAL A 55 6.57 -9.54 -9.17
CA VAL A 55 5.82 -8.29 -9.20
C VAL A 55 4.37 -8.52 -9.65
N GLY A 56 3.48 -7.64 -9.19
CA GLY A 56 2.13 -7.48 -9.73
C GLY A 56 2.07 -6.31 -10.73
N PHE A 57 1.14 -5.38 -10.51
CA PHE A 57 0.91 -4.22 -11.38
C PHE A 57 1.77 -2.98 -11.08
N GLY A 58 2.76 -3.09 -10.19
CA GLY A 58 3.74 -2.02 -9.94
C GLY A 58 3.18 -0.79 -9.22
N HIS A 59 2.19 -0.96 -8.34
CA HIS A 59 1.58 0.16 -7.60
C HIS A 59 2.39 0.67 -6.41
N SER A 60 3.47 -0.01 -6.00
CA SER A 60 4.37 0.47 -4.94
C SER A 60 5.16 1.68 -5.42
N PRO A 61 5.03 2.87 -4.81
CA PRO A 61 5.76 4.07 -5.22
C PRO A 61 7.20 4.10 -4.67
N SER A 62 7.84 2.95 -4.53
CA SER A 62 9.23 2.74 -4.12
C SER A 62 9.95 1.80 -5.08
N ASP A 63 11.23 1.56 -4.83
CA ASP A 63 12.09 0.66 -5.61
C ASP A 63 11.92 -0.83 -5.26
N ILE A 64 10.97 -1.19 -4.38
CA ILE A 64 10.76 -2.57 -3.90
C ILE A 64 10.52 -3.58 -5.04
N ALA A 65 9.96 -3.14 -6.16
CA ALA A 65 9.69 -3.98 -7.32
C ALA A 65 10.86 -4.04 -8.33
N CYS A 66 11.87 -3.18 -8.19
CA CYS A 66 12.94 -3.06 -9.19
C CYS A 66 13.99 -4.17 -9.06
N THR A 67 14.47 -4.65 -10.21
CA THR A 67 15.60 -5.61 -10.31
C THR A 67 16.33 -5.43 -11.62
N THR A 68 17.61 -5.79 -11.64
CA THR A 68 18.43 -5.91 -12.86
C THR A 68 18.51 -7.34 -13.38
N ASP A 69 18.21 -8.34 -12.56
CA ASP A 69 18.22 -9.75 -12.89
C ASP A 69 16.90 -10.20 -13.52
N PHE A 70 16.25 -11.23 -13.03
CA PHE A 70 14.98 -11.74 -13.57
C PHE A 70 13.78 -11.13 -12.87
N MET A 71 12.78 -10.76 -13.66
CA MET A 71 11.49 -10.30 -13.14
C MET A 71 10.38 -11.25 -13.57
N ILE A 72 9.57 -11.69 -12.63
CA ILE A 72 8.35 -12.46 -12.87
C ILE A 72 7.15 -11.57 -12.59
N SER A 73 6.37 -11.23 -13.60
CA SER A 73 5.09 -10.55 -13.45
C SER A 73 3.96 -11.58 -13.42
N LEU A 74 3.19 -11.57 -12.34
CA LEU A 74 2.05 -12.48 -12.19
C LEU A 74 0.78 -11.99 -12.93
N CYS A 75 0.87 -10.95 -13.76
CA CYS A 75 -0.31 -10.34 -14.40
C CYS A 75 -1.12 -11.32 -15.28
N ARG A 76 -0.52 -12.41 -15.78
CA ARG A 76 -1.18 -13.49 -16.54
C ARG A 76 -1.49 -14.73 -15.70
N TYR A 77 -1.02 -14.78 -14.46
CA TYR A 77 -1.31 -15.82 -13.48
C TYR A 77 -2.35 -15.30 -12.48
N ASN A 78 -3.60 -15.16 -12.93
CA ASN A 78 -4.59 -14.29 -12.29
C ASN A 78 -6.00 -14.90 -12.17
N ASN A 79 -6.15 -16.22 -12.28
CA ASN A 79 -7.44 -16.87 -12.20
C ASN A 79 -8.04 -16.84 -10.79
N VAL A 80 -9.38 -16.84 -10.73
CA VAL A 80 -10.15 -17.19 -9.54
C VAL A 80 -10.26 -18.71 -9.48
N ILE A 81 -9.75 -19.31 -8.41
CA ILE A 81 -9.67 -20.77 -8.26
C ILE A 81 -10.97 -21.31 -7.65
N LYS A 82 -11.45 -20.66 -6.58
CA LYS A 82 -12.64 -21.11 -5.84
C LYS A 82 -13.36 -19.96 -5.17
N VAL A 83 -14.68 -20.00 -5.13
CA VAL A 83 -15.53 -19.16 -4.27
C VAL A 83 -16.32 -20.10 -3.36
N ASP A 84 -16.12 -19.95 -2.05
CA ASP A 84 -16.82 -20.72 -1.03
C ASP A 84 -17.83 -19.80 -0.32
N LYS A 85 -19.10 -19.90 -0.72
CA LYS A 85 -20.18 -19.06 -0.19
C LYS A 85 -20.57 -19.40 1.25
N GLU A 86 -20.34 -20.65 1.68
CA GLU A 86 -20.68 -21.07 3.04
C GLU A 86 -19.67 -20.52 4.04
N LYS A 87 -18.37 -20.58 3.69
CA LYS A 87 -17.28 -20.05 4.50
C LYS A 87 -17.03 -18.56 4.26
N LEU A 88 -17.67 -17.96 3.25
CA LEU A 88 -17.41 -16.61 2.76
C LEU A 88 -15.92 -16.42 2.44
N GLN A 89 -15.35 -17.31 1.63
CA GLN A 89 -13.93 -17.29 1.26
C GLN A 89 -13.76 -17.28 -0.24
N VAL A 90 -12.75 -16.58 -0.71
CA VAL A 90 -12.33 -16.57 -2.11
C VAL A 90 -10.88 -16.99 -2.22
N THR A 91 -10.60 -18.00 -3.07
CA THR A 91 -9.24 -18.45 -3.39
C THR A 91 -8.87 -18.00 -4.77
N VAL A 92 -7.75 -17.32 -4.91
CA VAL A 92 -7.29 -16.74 -6.16
C VAL A 92 -5.80 -16.98 -6.38
N GLN A 93 -5.38 -16.98 -7.64
CA GLN A 93 -3.96 -16.94 -7.99
C GLN A 93 -3.33 -15.59 -7.59
N GLY A 94 -2.03 -15.58 -7.33
CA GLY A 94 -1.31 -14.41 -6.81
C GLY A 94 -1.44 -13.13 -7.64
N GLY A 95 -1.62 -13.26 -8.95
CA GLY A 95 -1.77 -12.13 -9.88
C GLY A 95 -3.21 -11.62 -10.05
N CYS A 96 -4.21 -12.24 -9.41
CA CYS A 96 -5.59 -11.79 -9.49
C CYS A 96 -5.73 -10.36 -8.93
N LEU A 97 -6.39 -9.47 -9.70
CA LEU A 97 -6.63 -8.09 -9.28
C LEU A 97 -7.78 -8.00 -8.28
N LEU A 98 -7.61 -7.17 -7.24
CA LEU A 98 -8.72 -6.82 -6.35
C LEU A 98 -9.88 -6.16 -7.11
N LYS A 99 -9.57 -5.43 -8.18
CA LYS A 99 -10.60 -4.84 -9.06
C LYS A 99 -11.49 -5.90 -9.69
N GLU A 100 -10.91 -6.99 -10.20
CA GLU A 100 -11.67 -8.11 -10.76
C GLU A 100 -12.57 -8.76 -9.69
N LEU A 101 -12.04 -8.93 -8.48
CA LEU A 101 -12.82 -9.41 -7.35
C LEU A 101 -13.98 -8.47 -7.00
N ASN A 102 -13.73 -7.17 -6.94
CA ASN A 102 -14.73 -6.16 -6.57
C ASN A 102 -15.79 -5.92 -7.63
N ASP A 103 -15.41 -5.92 -8.91
CA ASP A 103 -16.35 -5.57 -9.98
C ASP A 103 -17.20 -6.77 -10.42
N HIS A 104 -16.67 -8.00 -10.33
CA HIS A 104 -17.32 -9.17 -10.92
C HIS A 104 -17.54 -10.33 -9.92
N VAL A 105 -16.49 -10.79 -9.24
CA VAL A 105 -16.53 -12.06 -8.51
C VAL A 105 -17.31 -11.96 -7.21
N LEU A 106 -16.96 -11.04 -6.34
CA LEU A 106 -17.57 -10.91 -5.02
C LEU A 106 -19.04 -10.46 -5.09
N PRO A 107 -19.43 -9.46 -5.91
CA PRO A 107 -20.82 -9.07 -6.04
C PRO A 107 -21.73 -10.18 -6.60
N ALA A 108 -21.23 -10.97 -7.56
CA ALA A 108 -22.00 -12.11 -8.11
C ALA A 108 -22.25 -13.22 -7.09
N ASN A 109 -21.54 -13.20 -5.96
CA ASN A 109 -21.63 -14.19 -4.89
C ASN A 109 -22.15 -13.62 -3.57
N ASP A 110 -22.68 -12.40 -3.55
CA ASP A 110 -23.15 -11.68 -2.35
C ASP A 110 -22.07 -11.57 -1.27
N MET A 111 -20.83 -11.28 -1.68
CA MET A 111 -19.66 -11.21 -0.82
C MET A 111 -18.95 -9.86 -0.98
N ALA A 112 -18.18 -9.47 0.03
CA ALA A 112 -17.31 -8.30 0.02
C ALA A 112 -16.07 -8.52 0.90
N LEU A 113 -14.98 -7.80 0.62
CA LEU A 113 -13.85 -7.68 1.54
C LEU A 113 -14.22 -6.70 2.66
N SER A 114 -13.90 -7.05 3.90
CA SER A 114 -14.25 -6.26 5.10
C SER A 114 -13.58 -4.89 5.13
N VAL A 115 -12.38 -4.78 4.56
CA VAL A 115 -11.59 -3.56 4.48
C VAL A 115 -10.77 -3.57 3.19
N GLN A 116 -10.52 -2.38 2.63
CA GLN A 116 -9.70 -2.24 1.43
C GLN A 116 -8.84 -0.99 1.49
N GLY A 117 -7.74 -1.00 0.74
CA GLY A 117 -6.93 0.20 0.48
C GLY A 117 -7.65 1.20 -0.41
N ALA A 118 -7.01 2.34 -0.63
CA ALA A 118 -7.57 3.41 -1.47
C ALA A 118 -7.65 3.04 -2.96
N VAL A 119 -6.83 2.10 -3.43
CA VAL A 119 -6.70 1.69 -4.85
C VAL A 119 -7.00 0.20 -4.98
N CYS A 120 -7.68 -0.21 -6.05
CA CYS A 120 -8.03 -1.61 -6.32
C CYS A 120 -7.27 -2.25 -7.50
N ASP A 121 -6.49 -1.49 -8.27
CA ASP A 121 -5.63 -2.03 -9.34
C ASP A 121 -4.38 -2.72 -8.76
N LEU A 122 -4.55 -3.52 -7.72
CA LEU A 122 -3.53 -4.23 -6.96
C LEU A 122 -3.77 -5.72 -7.06
N THR A 123 -2.70 -6.52 -7.16
CA THR A 123 -2.81 -7.98 -7.15
C THR A 123 -2.97 -8.55 -5.74
N ALA A 124 -3.64 -9.69 -5.61
CA ALA A 124 -3.84 -10.37 -4.33
C ALA A 124 -2.50 -10.63 -3.60
N ALA A 125 -1.49 -11.18 -4.29
CA ALA A 125 -0.16 -11.36 -3.72
C ALA A 125 0.50 -10.02 -3.33
N GLY A 126 0.32 -8.97 -4.15
CA GLY A 126 0.92 -7.65 -3.90
C GLY A 126 0.39 -6.98 -2.65
N VAL A 127 -0.93 -7.00 -2.43
CA VAL A 127 -1.55 -6.33 -1.27
C VAL A 127 -1.16 -6.96 0.06
N ILE A 128 -1.08 -8.30 0.12
CA ILE A 128 -0.68 -8.99 1.34
C ILE A 128 0.82 -8.86 1.58
N SER A 129 1.65 -8.99 0.54
CA SER A 129 3.12 -8.97 0.68
C SER A 129 3.67 -7.65 1.24
N THR A 130 2.97 -6.52 1.07
CA THR A 130 3.42 -5.20 1.51
C THR A 130 2.56 -4.59 2.62
N GLY A 131 1.59 -5.35 3.15
CA GLY A 131 0.75 -4.92 4.27
C GLY A 131 -0.21 -3.78 3.90
N THR A 132 -0.87 -3.87 2.75
CA THR A 132 -1.90 -2.91 2.36
C THR A 132 -3.02 -2.86 3.40
N HIS A 133 -3.46 -1.66 3.73
CA HIS A 133 -4.47 -1.42 4.75
C HIS A 133 -5.54 -0.44 4.27
N GLY A 134 -6.68 -0.45 4.93
CA GLY A 134 -7.73 0.55 4.80
C GLY A 134 -7.76 1.49 6.01
N THR A 135 -8.95 1.73 6.54
CA THR A 135 -9.16 2.43 7.80
C THR A 135 -10.28 1.80 8.60
N GLY A 136 -10.18 1.84 9.92
CA GLY A 136 -11.16 1.36 10.90
C GLY A 136 -10.47 0.73 12.10
N ALA A 137 -10.77 1.23 13.31
CA ALA A 137 -10.10 0.81 14.55
C ALA A 137 -10.32 -0.68 14.91
N GLN A 138 -11.30 -1.34 14.29
CA GLN A 138 -11.59 -2.76 14.49
C GLN A 138 -11.08 -3.64 13.34
N PHE A 139 -10.46 -3.05 12.31
CA PHE A 139 -10.03 -3.74 11.10
C PHE A 139 -8.51 -3.72 10.98
N GLY A 140 -7.92 -4.91 10.77
CA GLY A 140 -6.49 -5.07 10.51
C GLY A 140 -6.10 -4.71 9.08
N ILE A 141 -4.83 -4.96 8.74
CA ILE A 141 -4.33 -4.91 7.37
C ILE A 141 -4.95 -6.04 6.53
N ILE A 142 -4.92 -5.96 5.20
CA ILE A 142 -5.52 -7.01 4.34
C ILE A 142 -4.91 -8.39 4.61
N SER A 143 -3.63 -8.45 4.96
CA SER A 143 -2.94 -9.70 5.33
C SER A 143 -3.55 -10.41 6.54
N SER A 144 -4.27 -9.70 7.42
CA SER A 144 -4.98 -10.29 8.57
C SER A 144 -6.20 -11.14 8.17
N TYR A 145 -6.61 -11.06 6.90
CA TYR A 145 -7.73 -11.82 6.34
C TYR A 145 -7.26 -13.01 5.50
N VAL A 146 -5.98 -13.33 5.51
CA VAL A 146 -5.43 -14.51 4.84
C VAL A 146 -5.77 -15.74 5.65
N VAL A 147 -6.46 -16.68 5.01
CA VAL A 147 -6.85 -17.98 5.59
C VAL A 147 -5.91 -19.09 5.16
N ASN A 148 -5.46 -19.06 3.90
CA ASN A 148 -4.57 -20.05 3.33
C ASN A 148 -3.66 -19.42 2.29
N LEU A 149 -2.42 -19.89 2.22
CA LEU A 149 -1.44 -19.55 1.20
C LEU A 149 -0.84 -20.82 0.60
N GLU A 150 -0.65 -20.83 -0.71
CA GLU A 150 0.28 -21.72 -1.39
C GLU A 150 1.49 -20.92 -1.83
N LEU A 151 2.66 -21.30 -1.35
CA LEU A 151 3.91 -20.60 -1.58
C LEU A 151 4.91 -21.53 -2.27
N MET A 152 5.44 -21.11 -3.43
CA MET A 152 6.52 -21.80 -4.14
C MET A 152 7.86 -21.27 -3.65
N LYS A 153 8.67 -22.14 -3.01
CA LYS A 153 10.03 -21.85 -2.56
C LYS A 153 10.99 -21.69 -3.74
N ALA A 154 12.20 -21.19 -3.47
CA ALA A 154 13.28 -21.11 -4.47
C ALA A 154 13.60 -22.47 -5.13
N SER A 155 13.38 -23.58 -4.42
CA SER A 155 13.55 -24.95 -4.96
C SER A 155 12.49 -25.38 -5.97
N GLY A 156 11.40 -24.59 -6.16
CA GLY A 156 10.24 -24.97 -6.97
C GLY A 156 9.22 -25.84 -6.22
N GLU A 157 9.47 -26.20 -4.95
CA GLU A 157 8.51 -26.90 -4.10
C GLU A 157 7.41 -25.95 -3.64
N VAL A 158 6.15 -26.37 -3.75
CA VAL A 158 4.99 -25.63 -3.25
C VAL A 158 4.62 -26.15 -1.86
N ILE A 159 4.46 -25.23 -0.92
CA ILE A 159 4.00 -25.55 0.44
C ILE A 159 2.68 -24.85 0.72
N THR A 160 1.81 -25.53 1.43
CA THR A 160 0.55 -24.97 1.96
C THR A 160 0.80 -24.40 3.36
N ILE A 161 0.28 -23.22 3.62
CA ILE A 161 0.42 -22.49 4.89
C ILE A 161 -0.96 -21.99 5.32
N ASN A 162 -1.46 -22.51 6.43
CA ASN A 162 -2.73 -22.12 7.05
C ASN A 162 -2.70 -22.47 8.56
N GLU A 163 -3.81 -22.34 9.27
CA GLU A 163 -3.87 -22.63 10.70
C GLU A 163 -3.65 -24.13 11.04
N GLU A 164 -3.86 -25.05 10.08
CA GLU A 164 -3.74 -26.50 10.29
C GLU A 164 -2.41 -27.06 9.76
N VAL A 165 -1.84 -26.42 8.71
CA VAL A 165 -0.64 -26.88 8.01
C VAL A 165 0.41 -25.78 8.00
N ASN A 166 1.62 -26.06 8.51
CA ASN A 166 2.72 -25.08 8.64
C ASN A 166 2.26 -23.77 9.33
N SER A 167 1.44 -23.90 10.36
CA SER A 167 0.78 -22.75 11.02
C SER A 167 1.77 -21.75 11.61
N GLU A 168 2.96 -22.23 12.01
CA GLU A 168 4.05 -21.41 12.53
C GLU A 168 4.63 -20.45 11.48
N LEU A 169 4.44 -20.75 10.18
CA LEU A 169 4.88 -19.90 9.09
C LEU A 169 3.86 -18.81 8.72
N LEU A 170 2.59 -18.97 9.10
CA LEU A 170 1.51 -18.08 8.67
C LEU A 170 1.77 -16.61 9.05
N PRO A 171 2.23 -16.28 10.28
CA PRO A 171 2.51 -14.88 10.63
C PRO A 171 3.66 -14.25 9.84
N ALA A 172 4.59 -15.04 9.29
CA ALA A 172 5.66 -14.57 8.43
C ALA A 172 5.22 -14.51 6.97
N ALA A 173 4.49 -15.52 6.48
CA ALA A 173 4.10 -15.65 5.08
C ALA A 173 3.01 -14.65 4.67
N ALA A 174 2.10 -14.30 5.60
CA ALA A 174 1.02 -13.33 5.35
C ALA A 174 1.53 -11.93 4.96
N LEU A 175 2.76 -11.56 5.39
CA LEU A 175 3.44 -10.33 4.96
C LEU A 175 4.93 -10.61 4.82
N SER A 176 5.37 -10.97 3.63
CA SER A 176 6.73 -11.47 3.39
C SER A 176 7.60 -10.59 2.51
N LEU A 177 7.11 -9.46 2.01
CA LEU A 177 7.79 -8.59 1.03
C LEU A 177 8.17 -9.33 -0.26
N GLY A 178 7.61 -10.52 -0.49
CA GLY A 178 7.99 -11.44 -1.57
C GLY A 178 9.38 -12.06 -1.38
N SER A 179 9.89 -12.13 -0.13
CA SER A 179 11.22 -12.66 0.21
C SER A 179 11.24 -14.13 0.62
N LEU A 180 10.08 -14.75 0.78
CA LEU A 180 9.96 -16.17 1.18
C LEU A 180 9.71 -17.10 -0.02
N GLY A 181 9.26 -16.56 -1.15
CA GLY A 181 8.88 -17.32 -2.33
C GLY A 181 7.85 -16.63 -3.19
N VAL A 182 7.32 -17.34 -4.17
CA VAL A 182 6.26 -16.89 -5.06
C VAL A 182 4.91 -17.33 -4.50
N ILE A 183 4.01 -16.38 -4.26
CA ILE A 183 2.63 -16.69 -3.83
C ILE A 183 1.87 -17.25 -5.05
N ILE A 184 1.60 -18.54 -5.02
CA ILE A 184 0.85 -19.26 -6.05
C ILE A 184 -0.64 -19.02 -5.90
N SER A 185 -1.16 -19.21 -4.70
CA SER A 185 -2.55 -18.90 -4.40
C SER A 185 -2.72 -18.29 -3.02
N VAL A 186 -3.79 -17.54 -2.85
CA VAL A 186 -4.21 -16.99 -1.55
C VAL A 186 -5.71 -17.14 -1.37
N THR A 187 -6.11 -17.60 -0.20
CA THR A 187 -7.51 -17.61 0.23
C THR A 187 -7.74 -16.46 1.19
N LEU A 188 -8.66 -15.57 0.82
CA LEU A 188 -9.04 -14.42 1.63
C LEU A 188 -10.39 -14.66 2.30
N GLN A 189 -10.48 -14.33 3.60
CA GLN A 189 -11.75 -14.25 4.30
C GLN A 189 -12.51 -13.02 3.85
N CYS A 190 -13.73 -13.23 3.42
CA CYS A 190 -14.71 -12.21 3.06
C CYS A 190 -15.83 -12.17 4.10
N GLU A 191 -16.77 -11.29 3.88
CA GLU A 191 -18.06 -11.24 4.56
C GLU A 191 -19.21 -11.10 3.55
N LYS A 192 -20.46 -11.12 4.01
CA LYS A 192 -21.62 -10.82 3.15
C LYS A 192 -21.51 -9.41 2.58
N ALA A 193 -21.94 -9.23 1.34
CA ALA A 193 -21.96 -7.94 0.68
C ALA A 193 -22.70 -6.88 1.54
N PHE A 194 -22.12 -5.68 1.62
CA PHE A 194 -22.66 -4.58 2.39
C PHE A 194 -22.46 -3.24 1.69
N ARG A 195 -23.28 -2.27 2.06
CA ARG A 195 -23.14 -0.87 1.66
C ARG A 195 -22.58 -0.05 2.80
N LEU A 196 -21.95 1.06 2.42
CA LEU A 196 -21.43 2.04 3.35
C LEU A 196 -22.05 3.41 3.12
N HIS A 197 -22.37 4.09 4.21
CA HIS A 197 -22.76 5.49 4.25
C HIS A 197 -21.57 6.30 4.76
N CYS A 198 -20.94 7.06 3.90
CA CYS A 198 -19.83 7.95 4.21
C CYS A 198 -20.33 9.38 4.35
N LYS A 199 -20.12 9.97 5.53
CA LYS A 199 -20.37 11.39 5.81
C LYS A 199 -19.05 12.13 5.93
N GLN A 200 -18.86 13.11 5.05
CA GLN A 200 -17.73 14.02 5.11
C GLN A 200 -18.16 15.28 5.85
N VAL A 201 -17.41 15.64 6.89
CA VAL A 201 -17.67 16.85 7.68
C VAL A 201 -16.37 17.60 7.92
N THR A 202 -16.44 18.92 7.87
CA THR A 202 -15.29 19.80 8.15
C THR A 202 -15.13 19.99 9.64
N ASN A 203 -13.88 20.02 10.10
CA ASN A 203 -13.52 20.26 11.49
C ASN A 203 -12.18 20.99 11.58
N THR A 204 -11.69 21.27 12.78
CA THR A 204 -10.33 21.75 13.03
C THR A 204 -9.42 20.60 13.44
N LEU A 205 -8.14 20.71 13.11
CA LEU A 205 -7.13 19.73 13.51
C LEU A 205 -7.07 19.59 15.02
N GLN A 206 -7.11 20.71 15.73
CA GLN A 206 -7.11 20.74 17.19
C GLN A 206 -8.28 19.93 17.78
N ASN A 207 -9.52 20.23 17.36
CA ASN A 207 -10.68 19.51 17.90
C ASN A 207 -10.66 18.01 17.61
N VAL A 208 -10.16 17.60 16.43
CA VAL A 208 -10.05 16.16 16.10
C VAL A 208 -8.99 15.49 16.95
N ILE A 209 -7.84 16.12 17.20
CA ILE A 209 -6.78 15.55 18.02
C ILE A 209 -7.20 15.47 19.50
N GLU A 210 -7.82 16.52 20.03
CA GLU A 210 -8.28 16.56 21.43
C GLU A 210 -9.38 15.52 21.72
N ASN A 211 -10.18 15.16 20.72
CA ASN A 211 -11.29 14.21 20.84
C ASN A 211 -11.06 12.92 20.02
N LEU A 212 -9.79 12.56 19.76
CA LEU A 212 -9.44 11.52 18.79
C LEU A 212 -10.13 10.18 19.07
N ASP A 213 -10.12 9.70 20.30
CA ASP A 213 -10.73 8.42 20.66
C ASP A 213 -12.25 8.40 20.40
N VAL A 214 -12.93 9.53 20.62
CA VAL A 214 -14.36 9.67 20.29
C VAL A 214 -14.57 9.55 18.78
N TYR A 215 -13.78 10.25 17.99
CA TYR A 215 -13.89 10.16 16.53
C TYR A 215 -13.59 8.77 15.99
N VAL A 216 -12.48 8.15 16.46
CA VAL A 216 -12.04 6.82 16.02
C VAL A 216 -13.05 5.73 16.32
N THR A 217 -13.82 5.88 17.43
CA THR A 217 -14.83 4.90 17.83
C THR A 217 -16.25 5.25 17.37
N SER A 218 -16.47 6.43 16.81
CA SER A 218 -17.80 6.91 16.40
C SER A 218 -18.34 6.27 15.13
N SER A 219 -17.48 5.61 14.36
CA SER A 219 -17.87 4.96 13.11
C SER A 219 -17.00 3.74 12.82
N ASP A 220 -17.50 2.82 11.97
CA ASP A 220 -16.77 1.61 11.59
C ASP A 220 -15.44 1.94 10.91
N HIS A 221 -15.46 2.95 10.02
CA HIS A 221 -14.30 3.33 9.22
C HIS A 221 -14.11 4.85 9.30
N PHE A 222 -13.39 5.29 10.33
CA PHE A 222 -13.02 6.70 10.49
C PHE A 222 -11.67 6.97 9.84
N LYS A 223 -11.57 8.11 9.13
CA LYS A 223 -10.31 8.73 8.69
C LYS A 223 -10.48 10.22 8.60
N PHE A 224 -9.37 10.95 8.52
CA PHE A 224 -9.43 12.37 8.21
C PHE A 224 -8.27 12.81 7.31
N PHE A 225 -8.50 13.92 6.60
CA PHE A 225 -7.52 14.60 5.76
C PHE A 225 -7.23 15.96 6.38
N TRP A 226 -5.99 16.18 6.79
CA TRP A 226 -5.53 17.51 7.18
C TRP A 226 -5.01 18.26 5.95
N TYR A 227 -5.34 19.54 5.86
CA TYR A 227 -4.90 20.43 4.80
C TYR A 227 -3.82 21.36 5.33
N PRO A 228 -2.52 21.12 5.06
CA PRO A 228 -1.41 21.98 5.49
C PRO A 228 -1.65 23.46 5.10
N HIS A 229 -1.17 24.39 5.90
CA HIS A 229 -1.41 25.85 5.80
C HIS A 229 -2.84 26.28 6.09
N THR A 230 -3.65 25.37 6.66
CA THR A 230 -4.96 25.65 7.26
C THR A 230 -5.06 24.96 8.60
N GLU A 231 -6.01 25.39 9.45
CA GLU A 231 -6.36 24.69 10.67
C GLU A 231 -7.38 23.57 10.42
N SER A 232 -7.73 23.35 9.17
CA SER A 232 -8.90 22.56 8.80
C SER A 232 -8.58 21.14 8.43
N VAL A 233 -9.49 20.25 8.81
CA VAL A 233 -9.52 18.84 8.41
C VAL A 233 -10.87 18.49 7.80
N VAL A 234 -10.88 17.45 6.98
CA VAL A 234 -12.10 16.78 6.52
C VAL A 234 -12.16 15.42 7.18
N CYS A 235 -13.15 15.19 8.01
CA CYS A 235 -13.43 13.91 8.66
C CYS A 235 -14.37 13.08 7.79
N PHE A 236 -14.06 11.81 7.63
CA PHE A 236 -14.86 10.82 6.92
C PHE A 236 -15.37 9.81 7.95
N ASN A 237 -16.65 9.93 8.29
CA ASN A 237 -17.33 9.01 9.18
C ASN A 237 -18.12 8.02 8.32
N THR A 238 -17.73 6.77 8.33
CA THR A 238 -18.27 5.76 7.41
C THR A 238 -18.78 4.56 8.19
N ASN A 239 -20.07 4.26 8.01
CA ASN A 239 -20.78 3.18 8.71
C ASN A 239 -21.52 2.27 7.71
N ARG A 240 -21.76 1.04 8.10
CA ARG A 240 -22.63 0.13 7.34
C ARG A 240 -24.06 0.64 7.31
N THR A 241 -24.72 0.45 6.17
CA THR A 241 -26.10 0.87 5.96
C THR A 241 -26.87 -0.09 5.07
N LYS A 242 -28.21 -0.07 5.20
CA LYS A 242 -29.14 -0.74 4.29
C LYS A 242 -29.80 0.24 3.32
N GLU A 243 -29.49 1.53 3.41
CA GLU A 243 -30.04 2.54 2.53
C GLU A 243 -29.60 2.32 1.07
N GLU A 244 -30.45 2.78 0.14
CA GLU A 244 -30.15 2.70 -1.28
C GLU A 244 -29.00 3.63 -1.69
N PRO A 245 -28.22 3.30 -2.73
CA PRO A 245 -27.11 4.10 -3.20
C PRO A 245 -27.53 5.56 -3.47
N LYS A 246 -26.71 6.48 -2.95
CA LYS A 246 -26.89 7.93 -3.13
C LYS A 246 -25.53 8.52 -3.51
N VAL A 247 -25.33 8.67 -4.80
CA VAL A 247 -24.10 9.22 -5.36
C VAL A 247 -24.44 10.49 -6.11
N LYS A 248 -23.83 11.61 -5.72
CA LYS A 248 -23.85 12.85 -6.49
C LYS A 248 -22.47 13.01 -7.14
N SER A 249 -22.42 13.09 -8.45
CA SER A 249 -21.19 13.33 -9.22
C SER A 249 -21.47 14.43 -10.22
N SER A 250 -20.52 15.33 -10.39
CA SER A 250 -20.53 16.36 -11.43
C SER A 250 -19.20 16.37 -12.13
N TRP A 251 -19.17 15.94 -13.39
CA TRP A 251 -17.94 15.89 -14.17
C TRP A 251 -17.19 17.24 -14.21
N ILE A 252 -17.92 18.36 -14.31
CA ILE A 252 -17.31 19.70 -14.32
C ILE A 252 -16.59 19.99 -13.02
N TRP A 253 -17.20 19.67 -11.87
CA TRP A 253 -16.59 19.90 -10.56
C TRP A 253 -15.51 18.87 -10.25
N ASP A 254 -15.76 17.60 -10.52
CA ASP A 254 -14.83 16.51 -10.15
C ASP A 254 -13.59 16.53 -11.06
N MET A 255 -13.78 16.62 -12.38
CA MET A 255 -12.69 16.60 -13.36
C MET A 255 -12.22 17.99 -13.77
N GLY A 256 -13.13 18.91 -14.11
CA GLY A 256 -12.76 20.22 -14.62
C GLY A 256 -12.02 21.06 -13.58
N VAL A 257 -12.60 21.22 -12.41
CA VAL A 257 -12.04 22.08 -11.34
C VAL A 257 -11.20 21.26 -10.36
N GLY A 258 -11.71 20.11 -9.90
CA GLY A 258 -11.04 19.27 -8.90
C GLY A 258 -9.74 18.65 -9.41
N TYR A 259 -9.64 18.35 -10.70
CA TYR A 259 -8.45 17.74 -11.29
C TYR A 259 -7.69 18.71 -12.19
N TYR A 260 -8.24 19.14 -13.34
CA TYR A 260 -7.48 19.89 -14.34
C TYR A 260 -7.04 21.27 -13.84
N LEU A 261 -7.94 22.05 -13.20
CA LEU A 261 -7.57 23.35 -12.65
C LEU A 261 -6.53 23.20 -11.54
N LEU A 262 -6.73 22.24 -10.62
CA LEU A 262 -5.75 21.98 -9.56
C LEU A 262 -4.39 21.58 -10.14
N GLN A 263 -4.35 20.73 -11.18
CA GLN A 263 -3.10 20.32 -11.82
C GLN A 263 -2.36 21.52 -12.44
N ILE A 264 -3.08 22.45 -13.07
CA ILE A 264 -2.50 23.69 -13.62
C ILE A 264 -1.94 24.58 -12.48
N LEU A 265 -2.72 24.79 -11.41
CA LEU A 265 -2.28 25.61 -10.27
C LEU A 265 -1.05 25.01 -9.58
N LEU A 266 -1.02 23.69 -9.38
CA LEU A 266 0.12 22.99 -8.80
C LEU A 266 1.33 23.02 -9.76
N TRP A 267 1.12 22.98 -11.07
CA TRP A 267 2.20 23.15 -12.04
C TRP A 267 2.83 24.54 -11.96
N PHE A 268 2.02 25.60 -11.88
CA PHE A 268 2.53 26.95 -11.65
C PHE A 268 3.30 27.05 -10.33
N SER A 269 2.87 26.35 -9.28
CA SER A 269 3.58 26.34 -7.99
C SER A 269 4.95 25.67 -8.05
N THR A 270 5.27 24.88 -9.08
CA THR A 270 6.63 24.37 -9.27
C THR A 270 7.65 25.48 -9.56
N PHE A 271 7.20 26.58 -10.16
CA PHE A 271 8.02 27.78 -10.41
C PHE A 271 7.94 28.78 -9.23
N PHE A 272 6.80 28.80 -8.53
CA PHE A 272 6.51 29.74 -7.45
C PHE A 272 5.98 28.98 -6.22
N PRO A 273 6.85 28.27 -5.45
CA PRO A 273 6.41 27.41 -4.33
C PRO A 273 5.58 28.15 -3.26
N SER A 274 5.80 29.46 -3.10
CA SER A 274 5.02 30.32 -2.20
C SER A 274 3.51 30.38 -2.50
N LEU A 275 3.07 29.92 -3.67
CA LEU A 275 1.65 29.80 -4.03
C LEU A 275 0.95 28.63 -3.37
N VAL A 276 1.67 27.57 -2.98
CA VAL A 276 1.08 26.33 -2.42
C VAL A 276 0.16 26.61 -1.22
N PRO A 277 0.52 27.44 -0.21
CA PRO A 277 -0.39 27.76 0.87
C PRO A 277 -1.72 28.37 0.42
N SER A 278 -1.68 29.20 -0.62
CA SER A 278 -2.90 29.83 -1.16
C SER A 278 -3.73 28.85 -1.98
N ILE A 279 -3.08 27.94 -2.72
CA ILE A 279 -3.75 26.85 -3.46
C ILE A 279 -4.45 25.92 -2.47
N ASN A 280 -3.78 25.51 -1.38
CA ASN A 280 -4.36 24.64 -0.37
C ASN A 280 -5.62 25.27 0.26
N ARG A 281 -5.54 26.56 0.66
CA ARG A 281 -6.69 27.29 1.22
C ARG A 281 -7.84 27.44 0.23
N LEU A 282 -7.53 27.77 -1.03
CA LEU A 282 -8.53 27.91 -2.09
C LEU A 282 -9.24 26.57 -2.36
N TYR A 283 -8.47 25.50 -2.53
CA TYR A 283 -9.02 24.17 -2.77
C TYR A 283 -9.92 23.72 -1.61
N PHE A 284 -9.45 23.89 -0.38
CA PHE A 284 -10.24 23.57 0.81
C PHE A 284 -11.57 24.31 0.81
N LYS A 285 -11.54 25.62 0.56
CA LYS A 285 -12.74 26.48 0.51
C LYS A 285 -13.74 26.03 -0.56
N LEU A 286 -13.25 25.64 -1.73
CA LEU A 286 -14.10 25.26 -2.87
C LEU A 286 -14.70 23.84 -2.74
N PHE A 287 -13.94 22.88 -2.21
CA PHE A 287 -14.31 21.46 -2.28
C PHE A 287 -14.60 20.83 -0.93
N CYS A 288 -14.11 21.41 0.17
CA CYS A 288 -14.11 20.75 1.46
C CYS A 288 -14.91 21.48 2.53
N SER A 289 -15.42 22.67 2.25
CA SER A 289 -16.12 23.51 3.23
C SER A 289 -17.57 23.08 3.52
N SER A 290 -18.15 22.21 2.69
CA SER A 290 -19.52 21.72 2.85
C SER A 290 -19.53 20.23 3.23
N SER A 291 -20.54 19.84 3.99
CA SER A 291 -20.77 18.43 4.27
C SER A 291 -21.24 17.69 3.03
N VAL A 292 -20.69 16.51 2.79
CA VAL A 292 -21.05 15.63 1.67
C VAL A 292 -21.39 14.25 2.21
N GLU A 293 -22.48 13.68 1.69
CA GLU A 293 -22.87 12.30 2.00
C GLU A 293 -22.86 11.45 0.72
N ARG A 294 -22.36 10.24 0.85
CA ARG A 294 -22.34 9.24 -0.20
C ARG A 294 -22.71 7.88 0.36
N ILE A 295 -23.61 7.18 -0.34
CA ILE A 295 -23.98 5.79 -0.04
C ILE A 295 -23.74 4.96 -1.28
N ASP A 296 -22.96 3.89 -1.12
CA ASP A 296 -22.65 2.99 -2.22
C ASP A 296 -22.23 1.61 -1.68
N ARG A 297 -21.97 0.65 -2.57
CA ARG A 297 -21.29 -0.60 -2.23
C ARG A 297 -19.97 -0.29 -1.51
N SER A 298 -19.58 -1.18 -0.59
CA SER A 298 -18.39 -0.99 0.24
C SER A 298 -17.12 -0.71 -0.59
N ASP A 299 -16.89 -1.47 -1.67
CA ASP A 299 -15.74 -1.28 -2.55
C ASP A 299 -15.70 0.11 -3.22
N LYS A 300 -16.87 0.67 -3.59
CA LYS A 300 -16.98 2.00 -4.21
C LYS A 300 -16.77 3.15 -3.22
N ILE A 301 -16.93 2.88 -1.91
CA ILE A 301 -16.63 3.85 -0.84
C ILE A 301 -15.17 3.75 -0.40
N PHE A 302 -14.61 2.53 -0.32
CA PHE A 302 -13.21 2.34 0.07
C PHE A 302 -12.24 2.84 -0.99
N ASN A 303 -12.53 2.55 -2.27
CA ASN A 303 -11.62 2.84 -3.37
C ASN A 303 -11.93 4.18 -4.02
N PHE A 304 -10.90 4.85 -4.50
CA PHE A 304 -11.01 6.02 -5.36
C PHE A 304 -9.93 6.00 -6.45
N ASN A 305 -10.18 6.70 -7.55
CA ASN A 305 -9.20 6.82 -8.62
C ASN A 305 -8.14 7.86 -8.24
N CYS A 306 -6.91 7.43 -8.07
CA CYS A 306 -5.78 8.33 -7.87
C CYS A 306 -5.32 8.89 -9.22
N LEU A 307 -5.86 10.05 -9.61
CA LEU A 307 -5.62 10.66 -10.91
C LEU A 307 -4.24 11.34 -11.01
N PHE A 308 -3.73 11.82 -9.89
CA PHE A 308 -2.45 12.55 -9.84
C PHE A 308 -1.26 11.62 -9.66
N LYS A 309 -0.23 11.82 -10.47
CA LYS A 309 1.11 11.31 -10.14
C LYS A 309 1.66 12.09 -8.95
N GLN A 310 2.29 11.38 -8.01
CA GLN A 310 2.74 11.97 -6.76
C GLN A 310 3.87 11.17 -6.13
N TYR A 311 4.71 11.85 -5.38
CA TYR A 311 5.55 11.22 -4.37
C TYR A 311 4.70 10.93 -3.14
N VAL A 312 4.96 9.80 -2.50
CA VAL A 312 4.16 9.34 -1.35
C VAL A 312 5.08 8.76 -0.29
N MET A 313 4.96 9.22 0.93
CA MET A 313 5.56 8.60 2.10
C MET A 313 4.48 8.34 3.15
N GLU A 314 4.47 7.16 3.74
CA GLU A 314 3.45 6.74 4.69
C GLU A 314 4.07 5.91 5.79
N TRP A 315 3.73 6.23 7.03
CA TRP A 315 4.23 5.55 8.22
C TRP A 315 3.10 5.20 9.17
N SER A 316 3.19 4.02 9.76
CA SER A 316 2.38 3.57 10.88
C SER A 316 3.03 4.03 12.18
N ILE A 317 2.25 4.65 13.06
CA ILE A 317 2.68 5.03 14.41
C ILE A 317 1.70 4.49 15.44
N PRO A 318 2.08 4.32 16.72
CA PRO A 318 1.12 4.00 17.77
C PRO A 318 -0.01 5.03 17.80
N ARG A 319 -1.27 4.57 17.89
CA ARG A 319 -2.47 5.44 17.80
C ARG A 319 -2.43 6.60 18.78
N ASN A 320 -1.92 6.40 20.00
CA ASN A 320 -1.81 7.44 21.03
C ASN A 320 -0.74 8.51 20.73
N LYS A 321 0.05 8.36 19.65
CA LYS A 321 1.08 9.33 19.22
C LYS A 321 0.62 10.23 18.08
N VAL A 322 -0.58 10.04 17.54
CA VAL A 322 -1.09 10.81 16.39
C VAL A 322 -1.02 12.32 16.64
N GLY A 323 -1.52 12.77 17.77
CA GLY A 323 -1.56 14.20 18.11
C GLY A 323 -0.17 14.83 18.11
N VAL A 324 0.77 14.26 18.85
CA VAL A 324 2.12 14.82 18.96
C VAL A 324 2.85 14.82 17.60
N VAL A 325 2.72 13.77 16.81
CA VAL A 325 3.33 13.69 15.47
C VAL A 325 2.77 14.76 14.53
N LEU A 326 1.45 14.94 14.50
CA LEU A 326 0.84 15.94 13.64
C LEU A 326 1.18 17.38 14.08
N TRP A 327 1.29 17.64 15.39
CA TRP A 327 1.71 18.95 15.88
C TRP A 327 3.18 19.23 15.57
N GLU A 328 4.10 18.30 15.76
CA GLU A 328 5.51 18.47 15.38
C GLU A 328 5.64 18.71 13.87
N LEU A 329 4.90 17.96 13.05
CA LEU A 329 4.89 18.14 11.60
C LEU A 329 4.35 19.51 11.18
N LYS A 330 3.24 19.95 11.79
CA LYS A 330 2.63 21.26 11.53
C LYS A 330 3.60 22.38 11.91
N GLU A 331 4.18 22.31 13.12
CA GLU A 331 5.15 23.31 13.59
C GLU A 331 6.35 23.42 12.64
N TRP A 332 6.88 22.27 12.18
CA TRP A 332 7.99 22.28 11.23
C TRP A 332 7.61 22.91 9.89
N ILE A 333 6.46 22.55 9.33
CA ILE A 333 5.96 23.12 8.07
C ILE A 333 5.83 24.66 8.18
N GLU A 334 5.25 25.15 9.27
CA GLU A 334 5.00 26.57 9.51
C GLU A 334 6.30 27.35 9.74
N LYS A 335 7.17 26.85 10.63
CA LYS A 335 8.46 27.45 10.96
C LYS A 335 9.37 27.58 9.74
N ASN A 336 9.41 26.56 8.88
CA ASN A 336 10.24 26.54 7.70
C ASN A 336 9.51 27.11 6.46
N ARG A 337 8.24 27.49 6.60
CA ARG A 337 7.39 27.93 5.47
C ARG A 337 7.43 26.96 4.30
N PHE A 338 7.53 25.65 4.63
CA PHE A 338 7.64 24.62 3.60
C PHE A 338 6.33 24.50 2.81
N PRO A 339 6.36 24.46 1.46
CA PRO A 339 5.16 24.43 0.62
C PRO A 339 4.56 22.99 0.56
N ALA A 340 4.12 22.47 1.70
CA ALA A 340 3.56 21.14 1.80
C ALA A 340 2.23 21.04 1.04
N HIS A 341 2.10 20.02 0.18
CA HIS A 341 0.85 19.73 -0.51
C HIS A 341 -0.16 19.05 0.42
N PHE A 342 -1.42 19.09 0.03
CA PHE A 342 -2.54 18.43 0.71
C PHE A 342 -2.97 17.15 -0.02
N PRO A 343 -3.68 16.22 0.63
CA PRO A 343 -3.88 16.15 2.07
C PRO A 343 -2.74 15.45 2.78
N VAL A 344 -2.63 15.66 4.10
CA VAL A 344 -2.03 14.68 5.00
C VAL A 344 -3.16 13.74 5.40
N GLU A 345 -3.13 12.49 4.93
CA GLU A 345 -4.17 11.50 5.20
C GLU A 345 -3.84 10.72 6.47
N VAL A 346 -4.84 10.58 7.34
CA VAL A 346 -4.71 9.88 8.64
C VAL A 346 -5.75 8.76 8.71
N ARG A 347 -5.27 7.51 8.83
CA ARG A 347 -6.08 6.28 8.86
C ARG A 347 -5.76 5.44 10.09
N PHE A 348 -6.75 4.72 10.61
CA PHE A 348 -6.64 3.94 11.84
C PHE A 348 -6.78 2.44 11.53
N VAL A 349 -5.93 1.63 12.14
CA VAL A 349 -5.85 0.19 11.88
C VAL A 349 -5.63 -0.56 13.19
N LYS A 350 -6.33 -1.68 13.36
CA LYS A 350 -6.18 -2.57 14.50
C LYS A 350 -4.83 -3.27 14.49
N GLY A 351 -4.28 -3.52 15.66
CA GLY A 351 -3.09 -4.35 15.86
C GLY A 351 -3.29 -5.79 15.42
N ASP A 352 -2.22 -6.43 15.00
CA ASP A 352 -2.19 -7.82 14.53
C ASP A 352 -0.96 -8.57 15.05
N ASN A 353 -0.81 -9.86 14.68
CA ASN A 353 0.30 -10.72 15.06
C ASN A 353 1.23 -11.08 13.89
N ILE A 354 1.16 -10.37 12.77
CA ILE A 354 1.94 -10.64 11.56
C ILE A 354 3.33 -10.02 11.72
N TYR A 355 4.39 -10.82 11.58
CA TYR A 355 5.75 -10.47 12.01
C TYR A 355 6.29 -9.15 11.46
N LEU A 356 6.09 -8.89 10.17
CA LEU A 356 6.52 -7.63 9.52
C LEU A 356 5.39 -6.61 9.38
N SER A 357 4.24 -6.82 10.03
CA SER A 357 3.17 -5.82 9.99
C SER A 357 3.61 -4.55 10.70
N PRO A 358 3.43 -3.37 10.07
CA PRO A 358 3.60 -2.10 10.78
C PRO A 358 2.67 -1.93 11.98
N CYS A 359 1.60 -2.75 12.07
CA CYS A 359 0.65 -2.81 13.19
C CYS A 359 0.92 -3.96 14.16
N TYR A 360 2.08 -4.65 14.06
CA TYR A 360 2.39 -5.78 14.94
C TYR A 360 2.29 -5.36 16.42
N ASP A 361 1.41 -6.08 17.17
CA ASP A 361 1.18 -5.93 18.61
C ASP A 361 0.80 -4.49 19.05
N GLN A 362 0.23 -3.66 18.16
CA GLN A 362 -0.21 -2.31 18.52
C GLN A 362 -1.30 -1.78 17.60
N ASP A 363 -2.35 -1.18 18.20
CA ASP A 363 -3.28 -0.35 17.45
C ASP A 363 -2.54 0.86 16.87
N SER A 364 -2.70 1.06 15.58
CA SER A 364 -1.86 1.99 14.83
C SER A 364 -2.66 3.05 14.10
N CYS A 365 -1.96 4.12 13.78
CA CYS A 365 -2.42 5.15 12.87
C CYS A 365 -1.41 5.28 11.74
N TYR A 366 -1.87 5.21 10.50
CA TYR A 366 -1.07 5.55 9.34
C TYR A 366 -1.23 7.02 8.99
N ILE A 367 -0.11 7.71 8.86
CA ILE A 367 -0.05 9.08 8.39
C ILE A 367 0.64 9.09 7.02
N ASN A 368 -0.09 9.54 6.01
CA ASN A 368 0.37 9.60 4.63
C ASN A 368 0.59 11.05 4.22
N ILE A 369 1.80 11.39 3.80
CA ILE A 369 2.15 12.68 3.19
C ILE A 369 2.43 12.51 1.72
N ILE A 370 2.08 13.52 0.94
CA ILE A 370 2.25 13.51 -0.51
C ILE A 370 2.85 14.81 -1.03
N MET A 371 3.52 14.71 -2.18
CA MET A 371 3.85 15.87 -3.03
C MET A 371 3.42 15.54 -4.45
N TYR A 372 2.43 16.26 -4.98
CA TYR A 372 1.93 16.08 -6.34
C TYR A 372 3.01 16.38 -7.38
N ARG A 373 2.98 15.61 -8.46
CA ARG A 373 3.83 15.79 -9.65
C ARG A 373 2.96 16.22 -10.82
N PRO A 374 2.57 17.49 -10.87
CA PRO A 374 1.68 18.01 -11.91
C PRO A 374 2.33 17.83 -13.28
N PHE A 375 1.59 17.29 -14.24
CA PHE A 375 2.09 16.90 -15.57
C PHE A 375 3.38 16.07 -15.53
N ASN A 376 3.55 15.25 -14.49
CA ASN A 376 4.74 14.43 -14.23
C ASN A 376 6.05 15.23 -13.98
N THR A 377 5.94 16.52 -13.62
CA THR A 377 7.07 17.37 -13.30
C THR A 377 7.73 16.93 -11.98
N LEU A 378 9.04 17.05 -11.90
CA LEU A 378 9.77 16.84 -10.64
C LEU A 378 9.47 17.96 -9.66
N VAL A 379 9.21 17.59 -8.41
CA VAL A 379 8.94 18.52 -7.30
C VAL A 379 9.87 18.18 -6.15
N SER A 380 10.56 19.18 -5.58
CA SER A 380 11.44 18.95 -4.42
C SER A 380 10.62 18.49 -3.22
N HIS A 381 11.05 17.38 -2.61
CA HIS A 381 10.33 16.73 -1.51
C HIS A 381 11.27 16.15 -0.45
N GLU A 382 12.55 16.01 -0.72
CA GLU A 382 13.52 15.27 0.09
C GLU A 382 13.65 15.85 1.51
N THR A 383 13.68 17.18 1.65
CA THR A 383 13.74 17.84 2.95
C THR A 383 12.51 17.50 3.81
N TYR A 384 11.31 17.51 3.18
CA TYR A 384 10.07 17.17 3.84
C TYR A 384 10.02 15.68 4.24
N TRP A 385 10.51 14.79 3.36
CA TRP A 385 10.62 13.36 3.61
C TRP A 385 11.54 13.06 4.78
N ASN A 386 12.73 13.67 4.79
CA ASN A 386 13.71 13.45 5.85
C ASN A 386 13.20 13.92 7.22
N GLU A 387 12.55 15.09 7.26
CA GLU A 387 11.99 15.61 8.52
C GLU A 387 10.81 14.74 8.98
N TYR A 388 9.88 14.44 8.09
CA TYR A 388 8.75 13.59 8.43
C TYR A 388 9.21 12.22 8.94
N GLN A 389 10.16 11.58 8.26
CA GLN A 389 10.75 10.33 8.72
C GLN A 389 11.40 10.47 10.11
N SER A 390 12.10 11.57 10.37
CA SER A 390 12.71 11.85 11.68
C SER A 390 11.66 11.97 12.79
N ILE A 391 10.59 12.73 12.53
CA ILE A 391 9.47 12.90 13.47
C ILE A 391 8.82 11.56 13.79
N VAL A 392 8.40 10.79 12.78
CA VAL A 392 7.69 9.52 13.01
C VAL A 392 8.58 8.46 13.65
N ALA A 393 9.86 8.40 13.27
CA ALA A 393 10.84 7.48 13.87
C ALA A 393 11.05 7.73 15.37
N LYS A 394 11.12 9.00 15.79
CA LYS A 394 11.20 9.42 17.19
C LYS A 394 10.04 8.89 18.02
N HIS A 395 8.87 8.71 17.40
CA HIS A 395 7.65 8.24 18.05
C HIS A 395 7.35 6.75 17.82
N GLY A 396 8.36 5.95 17.43
CA GLY A 396 8.23 4.51 17.25
C GLY A 396 7.51 4.11 15.95
N GLY A 397 7.55 4.98 14.95
CA GLY A 397 6.95 4.75 13.65
C GLY A 397 7.62 3.61 12.88
N ARG A 398 6.81 2.88 12.09
CA ARG A 398 7.23 1.84 11.16
C ARG A 398 6.77 2.23 9.75
N PRO A 399 7.66 2.20 8.72
CA PRO A 399 7.27 2.59 7.37
C PRO A 399 6.27 1.59 6.77
N HIS A 400 5.36 2.08 5.93
CA HIS A 400 4.57 1.22 5.06
C HIS A 400 5.49 0.64 3.98
N TRP A 401 5.58 -0.69 3.89
CA TRP A 401 6.55 -1.39 3.04
C TRP A 401 6.50 -1.07 1.55
N ALA A 402 5.34 -0.69 1.03
CA ALA A 402 5.21 -0.27 -0.36
C ALA A 402 5.74 1.14 -0.64
N LYS A 403 5.97 1.95 0.40
CA LYS A 403 6.33 3.37 0.29
C LYS A 403 7.84 3.57 0.44
N ASP A 404 8.28 4.77 0.13
CA ASP A 404 9.69 5.11 0.24
C ASP A 404 10.11 5.30 1.70
N HIS A 405 11.31 4.83 2.05
CA HIS A 405 11.96 4.99 3.36
C HIS A 405 13.45 4.73 3.25
N ASN A 406 14.23 5.32 4.17
CA ASN A 406 15.68 5.19 4.19
C ASN A 406 16.19 4.15 5.21
N PHE A 407 15.30 3.47 5.93
CA PHE A 407 15.66 2.50 6.96
C PHE A 407 16.27 1.22 6.38
N THR A 408 17.18 0.65 7.16
CA THR A 408 17.92 -0.58 6.88
C THR A 408 17.61 -1.63 7.96
N GLY A 409 18.19 -2.81 7.85
CA GLY A 409 18.08 -3.85 8.89
C GLY A 409 18.49 -3.37 10.29
N THR A 410 19.38 -2.38 10.39
CA THR A 410 19.84 -1.81 11.67
C THR A 410 18.70 -1.11 12.44
N GLU A 411 17.81 -0.43 11.72
CA GLU A 411 16.64 0.22 12.31
C GLU A 411 15.52 -0.81 12.54
N PHE A 412 15.28 -1.69 11.56
CA PHE A 412 14.17 -2.65 11.61
C PHE A 412 14.27 -3.66 12.74
N ILE A 413 15.48 -4.15 13.09
CA ILE A 413 15.69 -5.03 14.24
C ILE A 413 15.22 -4.42 15.57
N LYS A 414 15.21 -3.08 15.67
CA LYS A 414 14.74 -2.36 16.86
C LYS A 414 13.24 -2.11 16.85
N LEU A 415 12.63 -2.05 15.65
CA LEU A 415 11.23 -1.69 15.46
C LEU A 415 10.29 -2.89 15.43
N TYR A 416 10.76 -4.03 14.94
CA TYR A 416 9.94 -5.23 14.79
C TYR A 416 10.36 -6.32 15.79
N PRO A 417 9.54 -6.60 16.81
CA PRO A 417 9.88 -7.60 17.84
C PRO A 417 10.16 -9.00 17.28
N LYS A 418 9.57 -9.35 16.12
CA LYS A 418 9.71 -10.62 15.44
C LYS A 418 10.67 -10.60 14.25
N TRP A 419 11.54 -9.60 14.19
CA TRP A 419 12.50 -9.44 13.09
C TRP A 419 13.43 -10.65 12.91
N ASN A 420 14.03 -11.10 14.00
CA ASN A 420 15.00 -12.21 13.97
C ASN A 420 14.33 -13.53 13.59
N GLU A 421 13.12 -13.78 14.11
CA GLU A 421 12.33 -14.96 13.76
C GLU A 421 11.95 -14.94 12.28
N PHE A 422 11.54 -13.77 11.76
CA PHE A 422 11.27 -13.63 10.33
C PHE A 422 12.52 -13.90 9.49
N CYS A 423 13.67 -13.33 9.85
CA CYS A 423 14.94 -13.53 9.13
C CYS A 423 15.35 -15.00 9.11
N ALA A 424 15.21 -15.71 10.24
CA ALA A 424 15.51 -17.14 10.32
C ALA A 424 14.59 -17.98 9.41
N ILE A 425 13.29 -17.66 9.35
CA ILE A 425 12.34 -18.29 8.40
C ILE A 425 12.77 -18.00 6.96
N ARG A 426 13.09 -16.75 6.63
CA ARG A 426 13.51 -16.34 5.30
C ARG A 426 14.76 -17.11 4.85
N GLU A 427 15.77 -17.22 5.70
CA GLU A 427 17.00 -17.97 5.41
C GLU A 427 16.76 -19.46 5.19
N LYS A 428 15.81 -20.04 5.91
CA LYS A 428 15.40 -21.43 5.71
C LYS A 428 14.63 -21.63 4.39
N MET A 429 13.79 -20.65 4.00
CA MET A 429 12.94 -20.72 2.81
C MET A 429 13.72 -20.39 1.52
N ASP A 430 14.65 -19.45 1.60
CA ASP A 430 15.49 -18.97 0.51
C ASP A 430 16.96 -18.81 0.97
N PRO A 431 17.68 -19.92 1.17
CA PRO A 431 19.03 -19.89 1.72
C PRO A 431 20.06 -19.15 0.84
N ASN A 432 19.82 -19.10 -0.46
CA ASN A 432 20.71 -18.42 -1.42
C ASN A 432 20.31 -16.97 -1.71
N GLY A 433 19.20 -16.48 -1.11
CA GLY A 433 18.71 -15.12 -1.32
C GLY A 433 18.26 -14.83 -2.74
N MET A 434 17.70 -15.83 -3.45
CA MET A 434 17.17 -15.70 -4.80
C MET A 434 16.14 -14.56 -4.91
N PHE A 435 15.29 -14.39 -3.89
CA PHE A 435 14.21 -13.39 -3.88
C PHE A 435 14.63 -12.02 -3.34
N LEU A 436 15.91 -11.81 -3.04
CA LEU A 436 16.43 -10.54 -2.54
C LEU A 436 16.92 -9.64 -3.69
N ASN A 437 16.14 -8.62 -4.05
CA ASN A 437 16.61 -7.52 -4.88
C ASN A 437 17.35 -6.47 -4.02
N ALA A 438 17.93 -5.44 -4.64
CA ALA A 438 18.69 -4.40 -3.94
C ALA A 438 17.92 -3.71 -2.81
N ASN A 439 16.59 -3.50 -2.96
CA ASN A 439 15.75 -2.96 -1.91
C ASN A 439 15.69 -3.90 -0.69
N LEU A 440 15.40 -5.19 -0.91
CA LEU A 440 15.30 -6.17 0.17
C LEU A 440 16.69 -6.49 0.79
N GLU A 441 17.76 -6.42 0.00
CA GLU A 441 19.12 -6.50 0.56
C GLU A 441 19.40 -5.36 1.54
N ARG A 442 18.98 -4.14 1.23
CA ARG A 442 19.07 -3.00 2.14
C ARG A 442 18.19 -3.20 3.38
N VAL A 443 16.99 -3.74 3.21
CA VAL A 443 16.06 -4.02 4.30
C VAL A 443 16.60 -5.09 5.26
N PHE A 444 17.12 -6.21 4.75
CA PHE A 444 17.54 -7.35 5.58
C PHE A 444 19.02 -7.32 5.98
N ASN A 445 19.88 -6.59 5.25
CA ASN A 445 21.29 -6.45 5.54
C ASN A 445 21.60 -5.08 6.15
N SER A 446 22.55 -5.02 7.08
CA SER A 446 22.96 -3.79 7.75
C SER A 446 23.83 -2.86 6.90
N ARG A 447 23.97 -3.07 5.58
CA ARG A 447 24.83 -2.26 4.71
C ARG A 447 24.01 -1.17 4.00
N PRO A 448 24.46 0.10 3.99
CA PRO A 448 23.83 1.14 3.19
C PRO A 448 23.91 0.78 1.69
N SER A 449 22.80 0.95 1.00
CA SER A 449 22.73 0.80 -0.46
C SER A 449 23.49 1.94 -1.16
N PRO A 450 24.09 1.72 -2.34
CA PRO A 450 24.57 2.80 -3.18
C PRO A 450 23.43 3.77 -3.53
N SER A 451 23.79 5.04 -3.78
CA SER A 451 22.85 6.15 -4.01
C SER A 451 21.69 5.78 -4.95
N ARG A 452 20.47 6.06 -4.52
CA ARG A 452 19.26 5.84 -5.31
C ARG A 452 19.21 6.81 -6.48
N ASN A 453 19.16 6.30 -7.70
CA ASN A 453 18.86 7.11 -8.87
C ASN A 453 17.32 7.26 -8.97
N HIS A 454 16.79 8.39 -8.54
CA HIS A 454 15.44 8.81 -8.89
C HIS A 454 15.39 9.14 -10.38
N VAL A 455 14.38 8.64 -11.09
CA VAL A 455 14.14 8.93 -12.50
C VAL A 455 13.40 10.25 -12.65
#